data_78f8d97bd0bc7e90757ef3cbcf320565
#
_entry.id   78f8d97bd0bc7e90757ef3cbcf320565
#
_cell.length_a   1.000
_cell.length_b   1.000
_cell.length_c   1.000
_cell.angle_alpha   90.00
_cell.angle_beta   90.00
_cell.angle_gamma   90.00
#
_symmetry.space_group_name_H-M   'P 1'
#
loop_
_entity.id
_entity.type
_entity.pdbx_description
1 polymer ?
#
loop_
_entity_poly.entity_id
_entity_poly.type
_entity_poly.pdbx_seq_one_letter_code
_entity_poly.pdbx_strand_id
1 'polypeptide(L)'
;MEKNISRRIRFEQALKLGDEFGVTRQELTKRVLKKEKYEVYTLFQINVVANWGSTGRIAEEIGQMAIKCGWKSYIAYGRGKPKSQSKLIRIGNKVDMYRHALISRLLDNHGLNSNKATRKLIDRIRDIKPDIVHLHNIHGYFLNYALLFDFLKDAGIPIVWTLHDCWTFTGHCAHFIFIGCDKWKVGCKHCPQKLSYPTSWLCDRSHRNYKIKKMVYTSIPNLILVPVSDWLAGLLRFSFMKEYSIRRIYNGVDLMTFSPQGNTLQLRRRIGVIQRYMLIGVASVWSARKGLADFVALRRKLSIQEYAMVLIGLTQKQIQELPQGIVGISRTNSVKELAEYYSVANVFVNPTWEDNFPTTNLEALACDTPVITYQTGGSIEAIDEKTGIIVPTGDVEILTQSVRQICEDRIIEEGQCRKRAIELYNKNDRYKEYMSLYNELMNSLHK
;
A
#
# COMPACT_ATOMS: atom_id res chain seq x y z
N MET A 1 11.16 9.64 -41.59
CA MET A 1 10.95 8.19 -41.56
C MET A 1 10.73 7.66 -40.13
N GLU A 2 11.58 7.98 -39.18
CA GLU A 2 11.45 7.51 -37.77
C GLU A 2 10.14 7.90 -37.05
N LYS A 3 9.58 9.08 -37.28
CA LYS A 3 8.30 9.50 -36.71
C LYS A 3 7.09 8.65 -37.15
N ASN A 4 7.16 8.07 -38.36
CA ASN A 4 6.10 7.22 -38.90
C ASN A 4 6.19 5.77 -38.36
N ILE A 5 7.40 5.26 -38.12
CA ILE A 5 7.63 3.94 -37.54
C ILE A 5 7.18 3.92 -36.08
N SER A 6 7.52 4.96 -35.31
CA SER A 6 7.06 5.11 -33.92
C SER A 6 5.53 5.25 -33.78
N ARG A 7 4.85 5.86 -34.77
CA ARG A 7 3.38 5.92 -34.84
C ARG A 7 2.74 4.57 -35.15
N ARG A 8 3.33 3.80 -36.06
CA ARG A 8 2.82 2.47 -36.44
C ARG A 8 2.94 1.47 -35.27
N ILE A 9 4.07 1.45 -34.58
CA ILE A 9 4.30 0.60 -33.41
C ILE A 9 3.32 0.94 -32.27
N ARG A 10 3.06 2.22 -32.00
CA ARG A 10 2.08 2.63 -30.97
C ARG A 10 0.65 2.30 -31.35
N PHE A 11 0.32 2.36 -32.63
CA PHE A 11 -1.00 1.98 -33.14
C PHE A 11 -1.24 0.48 -33.03
N GLU A 12 -0.25 -0.36 -33.39
CA GLU A 12 -0.34 -1.81 -33.24
C GLU A 12 -0.40 -2.25 -31.76
N GLN A 13 0.29 -1.54 -30.87
CA GLN A 13 0.18 -1.76 -29.42
C GLN A 13 -1.20 -1.34 -28.87
N ALA A 14 -1.78 -0.25 -29.35
CA ALA A 14 -3.12 0.17 -29.00
C ALA A 14 -4.21 -0.79 -29.52
N LEU A 15 -4.01 -1.39 -30.70
CA LEU A 15 -4.90 -2.41 -31.24
C LEU A 15 -4.88 -3.69 -30.41
N LYS A 16 -3.71 -4.18 -29.97
CA LYS A 16 -3.58 -5.34 -29.08
C LYS A 16 -4.25 -5.12 -27.71
N LEU A 17 -4.15 -3.91 -27.17
CA LEU A 17 -4.81 -3.53 -25.91
C LEU A 17 -6.32 -3.31 -26.12
N GLY A 18 -6.76 -2.84 -27.28
CA GLY A 18 -8.18 -2.67 -27.61
C GLY A 18 -8.95 -3.99 -27.56
N ASP A 19 -8.34 -5.06 -28.06
CA ASP A 19 -8.92 -6.41 -28.01
C ASP A 19 -9.05 -6.93 -26.55
N GLU A 20 -8.14 -6.55 -25.65
CA GLU A 20 -8.22 -6.87 -24.21
C GLU A 20 -9.32 -6.05 -23.45
N PHE A 21 -9.71 -4.88 -23.97
CA PHE A 21 -10.71 -3.99 -23.35
C PHE A 21 -12.07 -3.97 -24.06
N GLY A 22 -12.31 -4.90 -25.01
CA GLY A 22 -13.59 -5.03 -25.69
C GLY A 22 -13.91 -3.89 -26.69
N VAL A 23 -12.92 -3.11 -27.10
CA VAL A 23 -13.07 -2.04 -28.10
C VAL A 23 -12.79 -2.62 -29.48
N THR A 24 -13.79 -2.66 -30.35
CA THR A 24 -13.66 -3.27 -31.67
C THR A 24 -12.63 -2.54 -32.55
N ARG A 25 -11.94 -3.30 -33.39
CA ARG A 25 -10.97 -2.79 -34.37
C ARG A 25 -11.59 -1.71 -35.28
N GLN A 26 -12.88 -1.81 -35.56
CA GLN A 26 -13.62 -0.83 -36.36
C GLN A 26 -13.83 0.50 -35.62
N GLU A 27 -14.07 0.51 -34.32
CA GLU A 27 -14.17 1.72 -33.51
C GLU A 27 -12.85 2.44 -33.37
N LEU A 28 -11.76 1.70 -33.15
CA LEU A 28 -10.40 2.25 -33.14
C LEU A 28 -10.03 2.83 -34.51
N THR A 29 -10.35 2.14 -35.61
CA THR A 29 -10.07 2.62 -36.96
C THR A 29 -10.93 3.84 -37.34
N LYS A 30 -12.22 3.88 -36.96
CA LYS A 30 -13.08 5.06 -37.14
C LYS A 30 -12.58 6.28 -36.36
N ARG A 31 -12.07 6.11 -35.17
CA ARG A 31 -11.47 7.22 -34.36
C ARG A 31 -10.16 7.71 -34.99
N VAL A 32 -9.34 6.82 -35.57
CA VAL A 32 -8.09 7.19 -36.27
C VAL A 32 -8.36 7.97 -37.58
N LEU A 33 -9.40 7.58 -38.33
CA LEU A 33 -9.73 8.23 -39.61
C LEU A 33 -10.41 9.59 -39.46
N LYS A 34 -11.02 9.88 -38.27
CA LYS A 34 -11.69 11.17 -38.02
C LYS A 34 -10.77 12.32 -37.65
N LYS A 35 -9.43 12.20 -37.74
CA LYS A 35 -8.48 13.27 -37.38
C LYS A 35 -8.74 13.89 -35.99
N GLU A 36 -9.34 13.17 -35.07
CA GLU A 36 -9.41 13.60 -33.68
C GLU A 36 -7.96 13.61 -33.14
N LYS A 37 -7.52 14.76 -32.71
CA LYS A 37 -6.27 14.94 -31.98
C LYS A 37 -6.35 14.01 -30.76
N TYR A 38 -5.63 12.88 -30.80
CA TYR A 38 -5.53 12.02 -29.62
C TYR A 38 -4.91 12.85 -28.51
N GLU A 39 -5.73 13.36 -27.64
CA GLU A 39 -5.25 13.96 -26.40
C GLU A 39 -4.64 12.88 -25.54
N VAL A 40 -3.33 12.97 -25.37
CA VAL A 40 -2.59 12.03 -24.52
C VAL A 40 -2.82 12.45 -23.09
N TYR A 41 -3.72 11.76 -22.39
CA TYR A 41 -4.03 12.04 -21.00
C TYR A 41 -2.79 11.99 -20.10
N THR A 42 -2.82 12.78 -19.06
CA THR A 42 -1.71 12.97 -18.13
C THR A 42 -2.16 12.65 -16.69
N LEU A 43 -1.57 11.59 -16.11
CA LEU A 43 -1.73 11.23 -14.72
C LEU A 43 -0.62 11.91 -13.88
N PHE A 44 -1.01 12.58 -12.81
CA PHE A 44 -0.09 13.19 -11.86
C PHE A 44 -0.29 12.62 -10.46
N GLN A 45 0.62 11.76 -10.03
CA GLN A 45 0.57 11.12 -8.72
C GLN A 45 1.37 11.90 -7.68
N ILE A 46 0.89 11.93 -6.43
CA ILE A 46 1.60 12.52 -5.28
C ILE A 46 1.70 11.49 -4.16
N ASN A 47 2.91 11.12 -3.80
CA ASN A 47 3.19 10.19 -2.70
C ASN A 47 4.46 10.61 -1.95
N VAL A 48 4.60 10.22 -0.69
CA VAL A 48 5.81 10.51 0.11
C VAL A 48 7.07 9.87 -0.47
N VAL A 49 6.96 8.74 -1.14
CA VAL A 49 8.04 8.00 -1.81
C VAL A 49 7.60 7.55 -3.21
N ALA A 50 8.55 7.29 -4.12
CA ALA A 50 8.27 6.66 -5.41
C ALA A 50 9.10 5.38 -5.51
N ASN A 51 8.51 4.30 -6.05
CA ASN A 51 9.12 2.98 -6.25
C ASN A 51 9.93 2.46 -5.05
N TRP A 52 9.49 2.77 -3.84
CA TRP A 52 10.10 2.31 -2.60
C TRP A 52 9.04 2.12 -1.51
N GLY A 53 9.18 1.05 -0.68
CA GLY A 53 8.13 0.63 0.24
C GLY A 53 6.86 0.18 -0.49
N SER A 54 5.81 -0.18 0.24
CA SER A 54 4.55 -0.66 -0.37
C SER A 54 3.86 0.43 -1.20
N THR A 55 3.57 1.59 -0.61
CA THR A 55 2.82 2.66 -1.28
C THR A 55 3.56 3.27 -2.46
N GLY A 56 4.91 3.35 -2.38
CA GLY A 56 5.72 3.85 -3.49
C GLY A 56 5.78 2.87 -4.67
N ARG A 57 5.78 1.57 -4.42
CA ARG A 57 5.67 0.54 -5.47
C ARG A 57 4.30 0.58 -6.14
N ILE A 58 3.23 0.69 -5.36
CA ILE A 58 1.87 0.82 -5.88
C ILE A 58 1.75 2.04 -6.81
N ALA A 59 2.24 3.22 -6.39
CA ALA A 59 2.22 4.42 -7.23
C ALA A 59 3.03 4.24 -8.53
N GLU A 60 4.19 3.59 -8.45
CA GLU A 60 5.01 3.27 -9.64
C GLU A 60 4.28 2.34 -10.60
N GLU A 61 3.69 1.27 -10.09
CA GLU A 61 3.03 0.24 -10.91
C GLU A 61 1.74 0.77 -11.55
N ILE A 62 0.97 1.63 -10.85
CA ILE A 62 -0.14 2.39 -11.46
C ILE A 62 0.38 3.31 -12.57
N GLY A 63 1.50 4.01 -12.34
CA GLY A 63 2.13 4.85 -13.36
C GLY A 63 2.60 4.05 -14.59
N GLN A 64 3.16 2.87 -14.38
CA GLN A 64 3.54 1.96 -15.47
C GLN A 64 2.33 1.47 -16.27
N MET A 65 1.22 1.15 -15.59
CA MET A 65 -0.03 0.78 -16.25
C MET A 65 -0.58 1.94 -17.08
N ALA A 66 -0.58 3.16 -16.55
CA ALA A 66 -0.98 4.35 -17.28
C ALA A 66 -0.11 4.58 -18.54
N ILE A 67 1.21 4.40 -18.43
CA ILE A 67 2.13 4.51 -19.60
C ILE A 67 1.83 3.43 -20.63
N LYS A 68 1.57 2.18 -20.21
CA LYS A 68 1.16 1.09 -21.12
C LYS A 68 -0.13 1.40 -21.86
N CYS A 69 -1.07 2.10 -21.21
CA CYS A 69 -2.31 2.58 -21.82
C CYS A 69 -2.15 3.87 -22.64
N GLY A 70 -0.93 4.36 -22.87
CA GLY A 70 -0.64 5.52 -23.70
C GLY A 70 -0.72 6.88 -22.97
N TRP A 71 -0.87 6.88 -21.66
CA TRP A 71 -0.90 8.11 -20.86
C TRP A 71 0.51 8.62 -20.55
N LYS A 72 0.63 9.92 -20.29
CA LYS A 72 1.82 10.48 -19.62
C LYS A 72 1.66 10.27 -18.12
N SER A 73 2.72 9.83 -17.45
CA SER A 73 2.71 9.62 -16.00
C SER A 73 3.79 10.43 -15.31
N TYR A 74 3.40 11.12 -14.23
CA TYR A 74 4.27 11.86 -13.34
C TYR A 74 4.09 11.37 -11.90
N ILE A 75 5.18 11.29 -11.13
CA ILE A 75 5.14 11.02 -9.69
C ILE A 75 5.91 12.12 -8.96
N ALA A 76 5.17 12.93 -8.20
CA ALA A 76 5.74 13.90 -7.27
C ALA A 76 5.99 13.22 -5.91
N TYR A 77 7.23 13.32 -5.38
CA TYR A 77 7.65 12.58 -4.20
C TYR A 77 8.53 13.40 -3.25
N GLY A 78 8.49 13.06 -1.95
CA GLY A 78 9.25 13.75 -0.90
C GLY A 78 10.60 13.16 -0.59
N ARG A 79 10.74 11.82 -0.59
CA ARG A 79 11.91 11.10 -0.07
C ARG A 79 12.48 10.06 -1.02
N GLY A 80 13.78 9.77 -0.82
CA GLY A 80 14.49 8.72 -1.55
C GLY A 80 15.17 9.22 -2.82
N LYS A 81 15.74 8.27 -3.55
CA LYS A 81 16.32 8.42 -4.89
C LYS A 81 15.75 7.30 -5.76
N PRO A 82 14.48 7.37 -6.14
CA PRO A 82 13.81 6.30 -6.87
C PRO A 82 14.31 6.21 -8.30
N LYS A 83 14.19 4.98 -8.87
CA LYS A 83 14.16 4.76 -10.32
C LYS A 83 12.70 4.56 -10.71
N SER A 84 12.23 5.17 -11.79
CA SER A 84 10.83 5.13 -12.20
C SER A 84 10.71 5.24 -13.72
N GLN A 85 9.67 4.62 -14.28
CA GLN A 85 9.25 4.85 -15.66
C GLN A 85 8.43 6.14 -15.80
N SER A 86 7.78 6.58 -14.72
CA SER A 86 7.10 7.89 -14.67
C SER A 86 8.11 9.02 -14.57
N LYS A 87 7.74 10.21 -15.03
CA LYS A 87 8.54 11.42 -14.84
C LYS A 87 8.51 11.83 -13.36
N LEU A 88 9.66 11.88 -12.73
CA LEU A 88 9.81 12.16 -11.30
C LEU A 88 9.92 13.66 -11.02
N ILE A 89 9.17 14.12 -10.02
CA ILE A 89 9.22 15.50 -9.50
C ILE A 89 9.51 15.45 -8.02
N ARG A 90 10.67 15.97 -7.60
CA ARG A 90 11.00 16.02 -6.17
C ARG A 90 10.36 17.23 -5.50
N ILE A 91 9.67 16.99 -4.38
CA ILE A 91 9.04 18.02 -3.56
C ILE A 91 10.01 18.39 -2.42
N GLY A 92 10.53 19.62 -2.46
CA GLY A 92 11.48 20.10 -1.47
C GLY A 92 12.83 19.37 -1.46
N ASN A 93 13.57 19.58 -0.41
CA ASN A 93 14.89 18.99 -0.18
C ASN A 93 14.97 18.36 1.21
N LYS A 94 16.15 17.84 1.59
CA LYS A 94 16.36 17.21 2.90
C LYS A 94 16.15 18.20 4.06
N VAL A 95 16.62 19.45 3.90
CA VAL A 95 16.48 20.49 4.93
C VAL A 95 15.02 20.85 5.17
N ASP A 96 14.24 21.02 4.09
CA ASP A 96 12.79 21.26 4.17
C ASP A 96 12.09 20.14 4.96
N MET A 97 12.45 18.89 4.67
CA MET A 97 11.88 17.73 5.33
C MET A 97 12.27 17.64 6.82
N TYR A 98 13.54 17.86 7.17
CA TYR A 98 13.98 17.85 8.57
C TYR A 98 13.34 18.97 9.38
N ARG A 99 13.26 20.19 8.81
CA ARG A 99 12.55 21.33 9.42
C ARG A 99 11.08 21.01 9.65
N HIS A 100 10.39 20.45 8.64
CA HIS A 100 9.00 20.04 8.78
C HIS A 100 8.82 19.00 9.87
N ALA A 101 9.69 17.98 9.91
CA ALA A 101 9.65 16.94 10.92
C ALA A 101 9.88 17.51 12.32
N LEU A 102 10.84 18.41 12.51
CA LEU A 102 11.12 19.04 13.78
C LEU A 102 9.93 19.87 14.26
N ILE A 103 9.38 20.73 13.40
CA ILE A 103 8.21 21.55 13.74
C ILE A 103 7.01 20.66 14.09
N SER A 104 6.81 19.56 13.35
CA SER A 104 5.72 18.63 13.63
C SER A 104 5.89 17.94 14.99
N ARG A 105 7.12 17.53 15.34
CA ARG A 105 7.43 16.92 16.63
C ARG A 105 7.26 17.87 17.82
N LEU A 106 7.56 19.15 17.62
CA LEU A 106 7.40 20.14 18.69
C LEU A 106 5.94 20.61 18.80
N LEU A 107 5.29 20.88 17.67
CA LEU A 107 4.03 21.63 17.62
C LEU A 107 2.84 20.84 17.09
N ASP A 108 2.96 19.56 16.83
CA ASP A 108 1.92 18.71 16.21
C ASP A 108 1.33 19.31 14.91
N ASN A 109 2.18 19.86 14.06
CA ASN A 109 1.84 20.50 12.79
C ASN A 109 2.10 19.60 11.57
N HIS A 110 1.81 18.31 11.71
CA HIS A 110 2.09 17.31 10.67
C HIS A 110 1.28 17.59 9.40
N GLY A 111 1.98 17.72 8.27
CA GLY A 111 1.38 18.03 6.97
C GLY A 111 0.95 19.48 6.75
N LEU A 112 1.32 20.41 7.66
CA LEU A 112 0.97 21.85 7.59
C LEU A 112 2.21 22.75 7.42
N ASN A 113 3.36 22.16 7.05
CA ASN A 113 4.61 22.90 6.82
C ASN A 113 5.08 22.68 5.36
N SER A 114 6.33 23.03 5.02
CA SER A 114 6.90 22.92 3.65
C SER A 114 6.19 23.82 2.62
N ASN A 115 5.75 25.02 3.03
CA ASN A 115 4.96 25.93 2.19
C ASN A 115 5.66 26.28 0.86
N LYS A 116 6.98 26.59 0.87
CA LYS A 116 7.73 26.94 -0.34
C LYS A 116 7.79 25.75 -1.32
N ALA A 117 8.04 24.53 -0.79
CA ALA A 117 8.08 23.32 -1.60
C ALA A 117 6.70 23.01 -2.21
N THR A 118 5.63 23.21 -1.44
CA THR A 118 4.25 23.00 -1.91
C THR A 118 3.84 23.99 -2.99
N ARG A 119 4.18 25.29 -2.85
CA ARG A 119 3.91 26.29 -3.91
C ARG A 119 4.63 25.91 -5.22
N LYS A 120 5.90 25.52 -5.16
CA LYS A 120 6.63 25.02 -6.33
C LYS A 120 5.98 23.76 -6.96
N LEU A 121 5.43 22.87 -6.15
CA LEU A 121 4.67 21.74 -6.65
C LEU A 121 3.40 22.21 -7.38
N ILE A 122 2.65 23.16 -6.81
CA ILE A 122 1.46 23.75 -7.42
C ILE A 122 1.80 24.37 -8.77
N ASP A 123 2.89 25.14 -8.86
CA ASP A 123 3.34 25.74 -10.13
C ASP A 123 3.64 24.65 -11.17
N ARG A 124 4.26 23.54 -10.76
CA ARG A 124 4.48 22.40 -11.66
C ARG A 124 3.19 21.71 -12.11
N ILE A 125 2.18 21.62 -11.24
CA ILE A 125 0.87 21.10 -11.63
C ILE A 125 0.20 22.02 -12.66
N ARG A 126 0.29 23.35 -12.46
CA ARG A 126 -0.21 24.34 -13.42
C ARG A 126 0.47 24.27 -14.79
N ASP A 127 1.80 24.05 -14.81
CA ASP A 127 2.58 23.92 -16.05
C ASP A 127 2.23 22.63 -16.81
N ILE A 128 2.09 21.51 -16.07
CA ILE A 128 1.84 20.18 -16.64
C ILE A 128 0.39 20.05 -17.09
N LYS A 129 -0.55 20.68 -16.40
CA LYS A 129 -2.00 20.58 -16.64
C LYS A 129 -2.46 19.13 -16.71
N PRO A 130 -2.33 18.35 -15.62
CA PRO A 130 -2.74 16.97 -15.62
C PRO A 130 -4.25 16.84 -15.76
N ASP A 131 -4.69 15.76 -16.39
CA ASP A 131 -6.10 15.42 -16.52
C ASP A 131 -6.64 14.78 -15.24
N ILE A 132 -5.76 14.11 -14.48
CA ILE A 132 -6.09 13.49 -13.19
C ILE A 132 -4.94 13.74 -12.19
N VAL A 133 -5.30 14.16 -10.98
CA VAL A 133 -4.41 14.14 -9.82
C VAL A 133 -4.74 12.94 -8.94
N HIS A 134 -3.77 12.06 -8.72
CA HIS A 134 -3.92 10.91 -7.86
C HIS A 134 -3.06 11.05 -6.59
N LEU A 135 -3.73 11.14 -5.44
CA LEU A 135 -3.10 11.25 -4.14
C LEU A 135 -2.95 9.88 -3.50
N HIS A 136 -1.79 9.65 -2.87
CA HIS A 136 -1.53 8.50 -2.00
C HIS A 136 -1.24 8.99 -0.57
N ASN A 137 -0.10 8.59 0.02
CA ASN A 137 0.31 9.09 1.33
C ASN A 137 0.91 10.50 1.19
N ILE A 138 0.08 11.52 1.44
CA ILE A 138 0.48 12.93 1.44
C ILE A 138 1.05 13.40 2.77
N HIS A 139 1.10 12.54 3.78
CA HIS A 139 1.82 12.76 5.02
C HIS A 139 3.30 12.29 4.92
N GLY A 140 4.16 12.66 5.87
CA GLY A 140 5.59 12.29 5.85
C GLY A 140 6.54 13.46 5.70
N TYR A 141 6.12 14.65 6.12
CA TYR A 141 6.95 15.86 6.31
C TYR A 141 7.48 16.50 5.01
N PHE A 142 6.76 16.45 3.90
CA PHE A 142 7.27 16.92 2.61
C PHE A 142 6.39 17.96 1.91
N LEU A 143 5.11 18.07 2.26
CA LEU A 143 4.20 19.03 1.68
C LEU A 143 3.23 19.63 2.73
N ASN A 144 2.59 20.75 2.37
CA ASN A 144 1.50 21.35 3.11
C ASN A 144 0.18 21.00 2.42
N TYR A 145 -0.59 20.10 3.04
CA TYR A 145 -1.85 19.64 2.45
C TYR A 145 -2.88 20.77 2.33
N ALA A 146 -2.91 21.73 3.28
CA ALA A 146 -3.89 22.80 3.23
C ALA A 146 -3.68 23.69 1.99
N LEU A 147 -2.43 24.07 1.68
CA LEU A 147 -2.11 24.83 0.46
C LEU A 147 -2.37 24.02 -0.81
N LEU A 148 -2.08 22.72 -0.80
CA LEU A 148 -2.32 21.87 -1.97
C LEU A 148 -3.83 21.77 -2.26
N PHE A 149 -4.64 21.49 -1.25
CA PHE A 149 -6.09 21.33 -1.41
C PHE A 149 -6.80 22.64 -1.71
N ASP A 150 -6.33 23.77 -1.18
CA ASP A 150 -6.81 25.10 -1.53
C ASP A 150 -6.66 25.34 -3.05
N PHE A 151 -5.51 25.00 -3.62
CA PHE A 151 -5.30 25.04 -5.06
C PHE A 151 -6.19 24.03 -5.81
N LEU A 152 -6.24 22.76 -5.35
CA LEU A 152 -6.98 21.70 -6.04
C LEU A 152 -8.49 21.95 -6.07
N LYS A 153 -9.03 22.63 -5.06
CA LYS A 153 -10.44 23.04 -5.00
C LYS A 153 -10.86 23.86 -6.21
N ASP A 154 -10.00 24.80 -6.62
CA ASP A 154 -10.29 25.75 -7.71
C ASP A 154 -9.76 25.26 -9.07
N ALA A 155 -8.93 24.22 -9.08
CA ALA A 155 -8.30 23.74 -10.30
C ALA A 155 -9.24 22.97 -11.25
N GLY A 156 -10.39 22.49 -10.76
CA GLY A 156 -11.36 21.72 -11.56
C GLY A 156 -10.88 20.33 -12.00
N ILE A 157 -9.70 19.91 -11.56
CA ILE A 157 -9.09 18.63 -11.94
C ILE A 157 -9.72 17.51 -11.12
N PRO A 158 -10.16 16.38 -11.71
CA PRO A 158 -10.58 15.20 -10.98
C PRO A 158 -9.49 14.66 -10.08
N ILE A 159 -9.86 14.33 -8.83
CA ILE A 159 -8.93 13.84 -7.82
C ILE A 159 -9.33 12.43 -7.42
N VAL A 160 -8.38 11.52 -7.51
CA VAL A 160 -8.46 10.18 -6.93
C VAL A 160 -7.55 10.14 -5.72
N TRP A 161 -8.02 9.62 -4.58
CA TRP A 161 -7.18 9.50 -3.39
C TRP A 161 -7.18 8.07 -2.87
N THR A 162 -6.08 7.35 -3.11
CA THR A 162 -5.89 6.03 -2.54
C THR A 162 -5.45 6.13 -1.09
N LEU A 163 -6.26 5.54 -0.21
CA LEU A 163 -6.04 5.55 1.23
C LEU A 163 -5.35 4.24 1.66
N HIS A 164 -4.14 4.38 2.17
CA HIS A 164 -3.32 3.26 2.66
C HIS A 164 -3.32 3.15 4.19
N ASP A 165 -3.81 4.18 4.88
CA ASP A 165 -3.94 4.25 6.34
C ASP A 165 -5.06 5.22 6.73
N CYS A 166 -5.26 5.40 8.03
CA CYS A 166 -6.36 6.20 8.57
C CYS A 166 -6.00 7.68 8.82
N TRP A 167 -4.78 8.13 8.50
CA TRP A 167 -4.33 9.47 8.79
C TRP A 167 -5.24 10.56 8.18
N THR A 168 -5.83 10.30 7.05
CA THR A 168 -6.68 11.24 6.30
C THR A 168 -7.83 11.79 7.15
N PHE A 169 -8.51 10.94 7.90
CA PHE A 169 -9.71 11.32 8.65
C PHE A 169 -9.51 11.38 10.17
N THR A 170 -8.27 11.27 10.66
CA THR A 170 -7.91 11.47 12.07
C THR A 170 -7.28 12.84 12.30
N GLY A 171 -7.23 13.28 13.55
CA GLY A 171 -6.54 14.53 13.92
C GLY A 171 -5.03 14.41 14.07
N HIS A 172 -4.51 13.16 14.19
CA HIS A 172 -3.08 12.94 14.44
C HIS A 172 -2.61 11.61 13.82
N CYS A 173 -3.03 10.47 14.38
CA CYS A 173 -2.47 9.15 14.12
C CYS A 173 -2.90 8.55 12.76
N ALA A 174 -2.04 7.65 12.23
CA ALA A 174 -2.34 6.86 11.04
C ALA A 174 -3.02 5.51 11.38
N HIS A 175 -2.95 5.11 12.64
CA HIS A 175 -3.46 3.85 13.17
C HIS A 175 -4.06 4.09 14.56
N PHE A 176 -5.15 3.41 14.91
CA PHE A 176 -5.86 3.65 16.19
C PHE A 176 -6.56 2.42 16.77
N ILE A 177 -6.59 1.28 16.06
CA ILE A 177 -7.28 0.07 16.51
C ILE A 177 -6.55 -0.54 17.70
N PHE A 178 -5.22 -0.65 17.60
CA PHE A 178 -4.36 -1.22 18.66
C PHE A 178 -4.62 -0.63 20.05
N ILE A 179 -5.09 0.62 20.10
CA ILE A 179 -5.42 1.30 21.34
C ILE A 179 -6.92 1.51 21.55
N GLY A 180 -7.77 1.01 20.66
CA GLY A 180 -9.23 1.12 20.76
C GLY A 180 -9.76 2.56 20.72
N CYS A 181 -9.16 3.48 19.94
CA CYS A 181 -9.56 4.88 19.92
C CYS A 181 -10.63 5.18 18.88
N ASP A 182 -11.79 5.66 19.31
CA ASP A 182 -12.94 6.02 18.47
C ASP A 182 -13.16 7.53 18.28
N LYS A 183 -12.28 8.37 18.83
CA LYS A 183 -12.44 9.83 18.82
C LYS A 183 -12.53 10.44 17.41
N TRP A 184 -11.94 9.79 16.41
CA TRP A 184 -11.97 10.23 15.00
C TRP A 184 -13.39 10.30 14.42
N LYS A 185 -14.35 9.56 14.95
CA LYS A 185 -15.75 9.56 14.48
C LYS A 185 -16.45 10.89 14.72
N VAL A 186 -16.22 11.54 15.87
CA VAL A 186 -16.90 12.75 16.28
C VAL A 186 -16.00 13.96 16.40
N GLY A 187 -14.67 13.76 16.57
CA GLY A 187 -13.69 14.83 16.69
C GLY A 187 -12.51 14.42 17.58
N CYS A 188 -11.31 14.39 17.02
CA CYS A 188 -10.11 14.10 17.77
C CYS A 188 -9.79 15.19 18.79
N LYS A 189 -9.40 14.79 19.98
CA LYS A 189 -8.85 15.64 21.07
C LYS A 189 -8.15 14.74 22.08
N HIS A 190 -7.14 15.27 22.79
CA HIS A 190 -6.37 14.51 23.79
C HIS A 190 -5.93 13.15 23.20
N CYS A 191 -5.05 13.20 22.18
CA CYS A 191 -4.66 12.03 21.40
C CYS A 191 -3.84 11.05 22.26
N PRO A 192 -4.32 9.82 22.52
CA PRO A 192 -3.57 8.84 23.29
C PRO A 192 -2.33 8.34 22.54
N GLN A 193 -2.24 8.56 21.22
CA GLN A 193 -1.13 8.20 20.36
C GLN A 193 -0.22 9.39 19.99
N LYS A 194 -0.22 10.47 20.76
CA LYS A 194 0.60 11.65 20.48
C LYS A 194 2.09 11.32 20.27
N LEU A 195 2.61 10.34 20.98
CA LEU A 195 4.01 9.89 20.88
C LEU A 195 4.26 8.85 19.79
N SER A 196 3.19 8.30 19.16
CA SER A 196 3.30 7.43 18.00
C SER A 196 3.40 8.26 16.72
N TYR A 197 3.60 7.58 15.57
CA TYR A 197 3.68 8.27 14.29
C TYR A 197 2.32 8.88 13.87
N PRO A 198 2.31 10.15 13.46
CA PRO A 198 3.40 11.16 13.40
C PRO A 198 3.67 11.73 14.80
N THR A 199 4.86 11.51 15.33
CA THR A 199 5.21 11.84 16.73
C THR A 199 5.11 13.32 17.02
N SER A 200 4.46 13.70 18.14
CA SER A 200 4.54 15.04 18.74
C SER A 200 5.00 14.95 20.20
N TRP A 201 6.04 15.69 20.55
CA TRP A 201 6.65 15.62 21.87
C TRP A 201 6.01 16.58 22.87
N LEU A 202 5.74 17.81 22.45
CA LEU A 202 5.27 18.88 23.35
C LEU A 202 3.76 19.08 23.24
N CYS A 203 3.28 19.44 22.07
CA CYS A 203 1.89 19.83 21.85
C CYS A 203 0.99 18.64 21.47
N ASP A 204 -0.27 18.71 21.83
CA ASP A 204 -1.35 17.94 21.24
C ASP A 204 -2.30 18.90 20.53
N ARG A 205 -2.21 18.95 19.22
CA ARG A 205 -3.11 19.73 18.38
C ARG A 205 -4.08 18.86 17.60
N SER A 206 -4.32 17.63 18.03
CA SER A 206 -5.19 16.67 17.34
C SER A 206 -6.59 17.25 17.07
N HIS A 207 -7.15 18.04 17.99
CA HIS A 207 -8.43 18.70 17.78
C HIS A 207 -8.39 19.76 16.65
N ARG A 208 -7.38 20.62 16.66
CA ARG A 208 -7.15 21.61 15.62
C ARG A 208 -6.90 20.97 14.27
N ASN A 209 -6.03 19.97 14.23
CA ASN A 209 -5.68 19.26 13.02
C ASN A 209 -6.89 18.53 12.40
N TYR A 210 -7.73 17.91 13.24
CA TYR A 210 -8.98 17.31 12.82
C TYR A 210 -9.90 18.33 12.14
N LYS A 211 -10.10 19.50 12.79
CA LYS A 211 -10.94 20.58 12.23
C LYS A 211 -10.40 21.10 10.90
N ILE A 212 -9.08 21.33 10.81
CA ILE A 212 -8.45 21.79 9.56
C ILE A 212 -8.63 20.75 8.46
N LYS A 213 -8.33 19.46 8.73
CA LYS A 213 -8.52 18.38 7.75
C LYS A 213 -9.98 18.29 7.30
N LYS A 214 -10.93 18.30 8.23
CA LYS A 214 -12.35 18.28 7.90
C LYS A 214 -12.69 19.43 6.95
N MET A 215 -12.36 20.67 7.30
CA MET A 215 -12.65 21.84 6.49
C MET A 215 -12.01 21.76 5.09
N VAL A 216 -10.72 21.40 5.03
CA VAL A 216 -9.94 21.39 3.80
C VAL A 216 -10.33 20.23 2.89
N TYR A 217 -10.48 19.03 3.44
CA TYR A 217 -10.75 17.86 2.60
C TYR A 217 -12.20 17.78 2.14
N THR A 218 -13.17 18.28 2.93
CA THR A 218 -14.58 18.29 2.52
C THR A 218 -14.96 19.46 1.60
N SER A 219 -14.01 20.32 1.22
CA SER A 219 -14.24 21.43 0.28
C SER A 219 -14.00 21.07 -1.19
N ILE A 220 -13.54 19.87 -1.50
CA ILE A 220 -13.19 19.46 -2.86
C ILE A 220 -14.42 18.89 -3.59
N PRO A 221 -14.79 19.44 -4.77
CA PRO A 221 -15.99 18.98 -5.47
C PRO A 221 -15.82 17.63 -6.18
N ASN A 222 -14.64 17.37 -6.75
CA ASN A 222 -14.40 16.22 -7.66
C ASN A 222 -13.40 15.23 -7.06
N LEU A 223 -13.71 14.69 -5.88
CA LEU A 223 -12.85 13.73 -5.16
C LEU A 223 -13.48 12.36 -5.09
N ILE A 224 -12.73 11.34 -5.49
CA ILE A 224 -13.06 9.92 -5.26
C ILE A 224 -12.07 9.32 -4.29
N LEU A 225 -12.59 8.68 -3.24
CA LEU A 225 -11.79 7.96 -2.24
C LEU A 225 -11.64 6.50 -2.65
N VAL A 226 -10.40 6.02 -2.66
CA VAL A 226 -10.08 4.63 -3.02
C VAL A 226 -9.42 3.95 -1.82
N PRO A 227 -10.20 3.40 -0.87
CA PRO A 227 -9.65 2.56 0.20
C PRO A 227 -9.15 1.23 -0.36
N VAL A 228 -8.08 0.69 0.26
CA VAL A 228 -7.44 -0.56 -0.16
C VAL A 228 -8.07 -1.82 0.45
N SER A 229 -9.15 -1.66 1.24
CA SER A 229 -9.90 -2.76 1.87
C SER A 229 -11.34 -2.35 2.13
N ASP A 230 -12.23 -3.32 2.27
CA ASP A 230 -13.63 -3.09 2.64
C ASP A 230 -13.74 -2.58 4.08
N TRP A 231 -12.83 -3.04 4.97
CA TRP A 231 -12.72 -2.52 6.31
C TRP A 231 -12.45 -1.00 6.32
N LEU A 232 -11.47 -0.53 5.55
CA LEU A 232 -11.15 0.90 5.47
C LEU A 232 -12.29 1.68 4.80
N ALA A 233 -12.97 1.11 3.80
CA ALA A 233 -14.17 1.68 3.21
C ALA A 233 -15.29 1.82 4.25
N GLY A 234 -15.46 0.84 5.13
CA GLY A 234 -16.38 0.89 6.25
C GLY A 234 -16.09 2.05 7.20
N LEU A 235 -14.81 2.25 7.58
CA LEU A 235 -14.42 3.37 8.43
C LEU A 235 -14.72 4.74 7.80
N LEU A 236 -14.48 4.89 6.51
CA LEU A 236 -14.75 6.15 5.79
C LEU A 236 -16.21 6.57 5.89
N ARG A 237 -17.15 5.62 5.88
CA ARG A 237 -18.60 5.88 6.02
C ARG A 237 -18.98 6.48 7.38
N PHE A 238 -18.14 6.31 8.41
CA PHE A 238 -18.31 6.91 9.73
C PHE A 238 -17.43 8.15 9.96
N SER A 239 -16.60 8.51 8.98
CA SER A 239 -15.71 9.67 9.06
C SER A 239 -16.37 10.94 8.51
N PHE A 240 -15.70 12.07 8.68
CA PHE A 240 -16.15 13.32 8.05
C PHE A 240 -16.04 13.31 6.51
N MET A 241 -15.46 12.25 5.91
CA MET A 241 -15.35 12.07 4.44
C MET A 241 -16.50 11.23 3.86
N LYS A 242 -17.51 10.88 4.63
CA LYS A 242 -18.61 9.95 4.28
C LYS A 242 -19.43 10.36 3.06
N GLU A 243 -19.48 11.63 2.71
CA GLU A 243 -20.25 12.15 1.57
C GLU A 243 -19.54 11.96 0.22
N TYR A 244 -18.27 11.57 0.23
CA TYR A 244 -17.53 11.32 -1.01
C TYR A 244 -17.84 9.95 -1.59
N SER A 245 -17.72 9.84 -2.92
CA SER A 245 -17.76 8.54 -3.61
C SER A 245 -16.61 7.67 -3.15
N ILE A 246 -16.92 6.43 -2.75
CA ILE A 246 -15.95 5.45 -2.27
C ILE A 246 -15.92 4.29 -3.27
N ARG A 247 -14.74 4.03 -3.83
CA ARG A 247 -14.47 2.91 -4.75
C ARG A 247 -13.33 2.07 -4.18
N ARG A 248 -13.63 0.94 -3.55
CA ARG A 248 -12.60 0.04 -3.04
C ARG A 248 -11.82 -0.60 -4.19
N ILE A 249 -10.48 -0.50 -4.15
CA ILE A 249 -9.57 -1.24 -5.03
C ILE A 249 -8.51 -1.89 -4.13
N TYR A 250 -8.45 -3.21 -4.12
CA TYR A 250 -7.45 -3.94 -3.34
C TYR A 250 -6.03 -3.66 -3.83
N ASN A 251 -5.06 -3.78 -2.93
CA ASN A 251 -3.67 -3.86 -3.35
C ASN A 251 -3.45 -5.12 -4.21
N GLY A 252 -2.56 -5.02 -5.18
CA GLY A 252 -2.14 -6.15 -5.99
C GLY A 252 -0.78 -6.71 -5.59
N VAL A 253 -0.51 -7.95 -5.99
CA VAL A 253 0.78 -8.61 -5.84
C VAL A 253 1.34 -9.01 -7.21
N ASP A 254 2.67 -8.90 -7.35
CA ASP A 254 3.37 -9.35 -8.56
C ASP A 254 3.49 -10.88 -8.60
N LEU A 255 2.58 -11.52 -9.33
CA LEU A 255 2.52 -12.97 -9.45
C LEU A 255 3.69 -13.59 -10.23
N MET A 256 4.48 -12.79 -10.95
CA MET A 256 5.70 -13.26 -11.61
C MET A 256 6.87 -13.32 -10.64
N THR A 257 6.97 -12.35 -9.75
CA THR A 257 8.00 -12.31 -8.71
C THR A 257 7.66 -13.22 -7.53
N PHE A 258 6.41 -13.11 -7.03
CA PHE A 258 5.89 -13.96 -5.97
C PHE A 258 5.16 -15.14 -6.60
N SER A 259 5.84 -16.27 -6.65
CA SER A 259 5.33 -17.54 -7.17
C SER A 259 6.01 -18.69 -6.44
N PRO A 260 5.40 -19.88 -6.37
CA PRO A 260 6.05 -21.05 -5.81
C PRO A 260 7.42 -21.29 -6.45
N GLN A 261 8.47 -21.50 -5.62
CA GLN A 261 9.85 -21.70 -6.05
C GLN A 261 10.27 -23.14 -5.77
N GLY A 262 10.90 -23.82 -6.76
CA GLY A 262 11.23 -25.24 -6.65
C GLY A 262 12.44 -25.60 -5.77
N ASN A 263 13.29 -24.64 -5.38
CA ASN A 263 14.57 -24.93 -4.71
C ASN A 263 14.55 -24.71 -3.18
N THR A 264 13.58 -25.34 -2.51
CA THR A 264 13.29 -25.13 -1.09
C THR A 264 14.39 -25.64 -0.14
N LEU A 265 15.04 -26.76 -0.48
CA LEU A 265 16.06 -27.40 0.38
C LEU A 265 17.35 -26.58 0.48
N GLN A 266 17.77 -25.92 -0.60
CA GLN A 266 18.99 -25.11 -0.60
C GLN A 266 18.86 -23.89 0.32
N LEU A 267 17.73 -23.22 0.32
CA LEU A 267 17.47 -22.08 1.20
C LEU A 267 17.48 -22.54 2.68
N ARG A 268 16.76 -23.63 3.01
CA ARG A 268 16.72 -24.15 4.39
C ARG A 268 18.11 -24.48 4.91
N ARG A 269 18.96 -25.12 4.09
CA ARG A 269 20.38 -25.41 4.44
C ARG A 269 21.17 -24.13 4.68
N ARG A 270 21.02 -23.13 3.80
CA ARG A 270 21.73 -21.84 3.91
C ARG A 270 21.44 -21.09 5.21
N ILE A 271 20.21 -21.18 5.71
CA ILE A 271 19.78 -20.54 6.95
C ILE A 271 19.82 -21.45 8.18
N GLY A 272 20.33 -22.68 8.04
CA GLY A 272 20.48 -23.63 9.14
C GLY A 272 19.16 -24.19 9.68
N VAL A 273 18.10 -24.24 8.88
CA VAL A 273 16.80 -24.78 9.26
C VAL A 273 16.72 -26.26 8.87
N ILE A 274 16.75 -27.14 9.87
CA ILE A 274 16.65 -28.62 9.73
C ILE A 274 15.31 -29.16 10.20
N GLN A 275 14.54 -28.37 10.92
CA GLN A 275 13.23 -28.72 11.48
C GLN A 275 12.26 -29.14 10.38
N ARG A 276 11.30 -30.00 10.71
CA ARG A 276 10.29 -30.50 9.78
C ARG A 276 9.43 -29.32 9.25
N TYR A 277 9.02 -28.43 10.14
CA TYR A 277 8.14 -27.31 9.83
C TYR A 277 8.88 -25.98 9.96
N MET A 278 8.60 -25.07 9.04
CA MET A 278 9.14 -23.71 9.03
C MET A 278 8.01 -22.69 8.98
N LEU A 279 7.94 -21.83 9.98
CA LEU A 279 7.07 -20.68 10.03
C LEU A 279 7.85 -19.44 9.57
N ILE A 280 7.18 -18.54 8.85
CA ILE A 280 7.78 -17.27 8.45
C ILE A 280 6.94 -16.09 8.96
N GLY A 281 7.60 -15.04 9.44
CA GLY A 281 7.04 -13.73 9.72
C GLY A 281 7.81 -12.64 8.98
N VAL A 282 7.10 -11.68 8.38
CA VAL A 282 7.71 -10.61 7.59
C VAL A 282 7.13 -9.25 7.97
N ALA A 283 7.98 -8.31 8.32
CA ALA A 283 7.60 -6.92 8.52
C ALA A 283 8.72 -5.98 8.05
N SER A 284 8.37 -4.78 7.58
CA SER A 284 9.38 -3.76 7.27
C SER A 284 10.00 -3.15 8.52
N VAL A 285 9.25 -3.11 9.61
CA VAL A 285 9.67 -2.69 10.95
C VAL A 285 8.88 -3.48 11.98
N TRP A 286 9.55 -4.24 12.80
CA TRP A 286 8.94 -4.95 13.92
C TRP A 286 8.72 -4.00 15.10
N SER A 287 7.47 -3.81 15.45
CA SER A 287 7.01 -3.02 16.60
C SER A 287 6.00 -3.84 17.40
N ALA A 288 5.57 -3.36 18.56
CA ALA A 288 4.53 -4.01 19.36
C ALA A 288 3.28 -4.30 18.50
N ARG A 289 2.85 -3.34 17.68
CA ARG A 289 1.72 -3.49 16.76
C ARG A 289 1.89 -4.62 15.73
N LYS A 290 3.12 -5.02 15.41
CA LYS A 290 3.40 -6.08 14.43
C LYS A 290 3.56 -7.47 15.05
N GLY A 291 3.38 -7.60 16.37
CA GLY A 291 3.26 -8.88 17.05
C GLY A 291 4.58 -9.64 17.23
N LEU A 292 5.74 -8.95 17.36
CA LEU A 292 7.00 -9.62 17.66
C LEU A 292 6.92 -10.41 18.98
N ALA A 293 6.25 -9.85 19.99
CA ALA A 293 6.04 -10.51 21.28
C ALA A 293 5.22 -11.78 21.16
N ASP A 294 4.25 -11.81 20.24
CA ASP A 294 3.42 -12.97 19.97
C ASP A 294 4.24 -14.12 19.34
N PHE A 295 5.21 -13.80 18.45
CA PHE A 295 6.16 -14.80 17.95
C PHE A 295 7.04 -15.38 19.06
N VAL A 296 7.51 -14.54 20.00
CA VAL A 296 8.28 -15.01 21.15
C VAL A 296 7.43 -15.91 22.06
N ALA A 297 6.16 -15.55 22.27
CA ALA A 297 5.23 -16.39 23.03
C ALA A 297 4.91 -17.71 22.30
N LEU A 298 4.66 -17.66 21.00
CA LEU A 298 4.44 -18.83 20.15
C LEU A 298 5.64 -19.78 20.19
N ARG A 299 6.89 -19.25 20.19
CA ARG A 299 8.12 -20.06 20.29
C ARG A 299 8.15 -20.93 21.53
N ARG A 300 7.63 -20.46 22.66
CA ARG A 300 7.61 -21.20 23.93
C ARG A 300 6.62 -22.37 23.93
N LYS A 301 5.66 -22.39 22.99
CA LYS A 301 4.57 -23.36 22.91
C LYS A 301 4.79 -24.43 21.84
N LEU A 302 5.70 -24.23 20.90
CA LEU A 302 6.02 -25.16 19.83
C LEU A 302 7.35 -25.85 20.10
N SER A 303 7.46 -27.12 19.73
CA SER A 303 8.71 -27.89 19.83
C SER A 303 9.82 -27.28 19.00
N ILE A 304 10.99 -27.03 19.61
CA ILE A 304 12.15 -26.47 18.88
C ILE A 304 12.78 -27.51 17.94
N GLN A 305 12.54 -28.79 18.16
CA GLN A 305 13.02 -29.87 17.33
C GLN A 305 12.21 -30.02 16.06
N GLU A 306 10.92 -29.65 16.09
CA GLU A 306 10.01 -29.81 14.96
C GLU A 306 9.76 -28.51 14.20
N TYR A 307 9.78 -27.36 14.88
CA TYR A 307 9.39 -26.06 14.31
C TYR A 307 10.54 -25.07 14.33
N ALA A 308 10.93 -24.58 13.17
CA ALA A 308 11.74 -23.39 13.01
C ALA A 308 10.86 -22.16 12.77
N MET A 309 11.28 -21.02 13.28
CA MET A 309 10.65 -19.72 12.98
C MET A 309 11.69 -18.82 12.31
N VAL A 310 11.33 -18.19 11.21
CA VAL A 310 12.18 -17.24 10.48
C VAL A 310 11.49 -15.87 10.44
N LEU A 311 12.12 -14.85 11.02
CA LEU A 311 11.57 -13.50 11.06
C LEU A 311 12.41 -12.55 10.23
N ILE A 312 11.80 -11.90 9.24
CA ILE A 312 12.45 -11.00 8.30
C ILE A 312 12.06 -9.55 8.59
N GLY A 313 13.04 -8.63 8.57
CA GLY A 313 12.86 -7.18 8.78
C GLY A 313 13.21 -6.71 10.18
N LEU A 314 13.99 -7.49 10.93
CA LEU A 314 14.45 -7.17 12.28
C LEU A 314 15.64 -6.21 12.28
N THR A 315 15.73 -5.39 13.30
CA THR A 315 16.96 -4.64 13.61
C THR A 315 18.03 -5.58 14.20
N GLN A 316 19.32 -5.22 14.12
CA GLN A 316 20.41 -6.02 14.70
C GLN A 316 20.18 -6.26 16.20
N LYS A 317 19.72 -5.24 16.94
CA LYS A 317 19.39 -5.36 18.35
C LYS A 317 18.30 -6.42 18.59
N GLN A 318 17.21 -6.37 17.80
CA GLN A 318 16.14 -7.37 17.92
C GLN A 318 16.62 -8.78 17.63
N ILE A 319 17.53 -8.95 16.63
CA ILE A 319 18.11 -10.26 16.29
C ILE A 319 18.90 -10.83 17.48
N GLN A 320 19.68 -10.00 18.17
CA GLN A 320 20.46 -10.40 19.34
C GLN A 320 19.58 -10.78 20.55
N GLU A 321 18.38 -10.22 20.64
CA GLU A 321 17.43 -10.46 21.73
C GLU A 321 16.46 -11.64 21.45
N LEU A 322 16.54 -12.28 20.26
CA LEU A 322 15.66 -13.39 19.92
C LEU A 322 15.96 -14.62 20.76
N PRO A 323 14.93 -15.35 21.23
CA PRO A 323 15.11 -16.64 21.87
C PRO A 323 15.61 -17.68 20.87
N GLN A 324 16.23 -18.73 21.40
CA GLN A 324 16.67 -19.88 20.61
C GLN A 324 15.50 -20.49 19.80
N GLY A 325 15.79 -20.93 18.57
CA GLY A 325 14.81 -21.50 17.65
C GLY A 325 14.06 -20.47 16.80
N ILE A 326 14.42 -19.18 16.90
CA ILE A 326 13.99 -18.13 15.97
C ILE A 326 15.21 -17.63 15.20
N VAL A 327 15.17 -17.74 13.87
CA VAL A 327 16.18 -17.19 12.97
C VAL A 327 15.78 -15.78 12.58
N GLY A 328 16.58 -14.80 12.97
CA GLY A 328 16.35 -13.39 12.65
C GLY A 328 17.12 -12.94 11.40
N ILE A 329 16.42 -12.30 10.47
CA ILE A 329 17.00 -11.73 9.24
C ILE A 329 16.66 -10.25 9.18
N SER A 330 17.69 -9.42 9.04
CA SER A 330 17.47 -7.97 8.99
C SER A 330 16.85 -7.53 7.66
N ARG A 331 17.27 -8.14 6.56
CA ARG A 331 16.82 -7.79 5.22
C ARG A 331 17.17 -8.90 4.23
N THR A 332 16.29 -9.17 3.27
CA THR A 332 16.60 -9.98 2.08
C THR A 332 17.37 -9.15 1.04
N ASN A 333 18.21 -9.79 0.24
CA ASN A 333 18.99 -9.14 -0.80
C ASN A 333 18.13 -8.69 -1.99
N SER A 334 17.01 -9.35 -2.20
CA SER A 334 16.08 -9.05 -3.29
C SER A 334 14.65 -9.47 -2.94
N VAL A 335 13.69 -8.96 -3.71
CA VAL A 335 12.28 -9.38 -3.63
C VAL A 335 12.12 -10.86 -4.03
N LYS A 336 12.97 -11.34 -4.97
CA LYS A 336 12.99 -12.75 -5.37
C LYS A 336 13.40 -13.66 -4.21
N GLU A 337 14.43 -13.27 -3.46
CA GLU A 337 14.84 -14.01 -2.26
C GLU A 337 13.72 -14.03 -1.20
N LEU A 338 12.98 -12.94 -1.07
CA LEU A 338 11.80 -12.92 -0.18
C LEU A 338 10.73 -13.92 -0.64
N ALA A 339 10.49 -14.05 -1.95
CA ALA A 339 9.58 -15.04 -2.51
C ALA A 339 10.06 -16.48 -2.24
N GLU A 340 11.37 -16.72 -2.26
CA GLU A 340 11.96 -18.02 -1.88
C GLU A 340 11.65 -18.36 -0.40
N TYR A 341 11.75 -17.36 0.51
CA TYR A 341 11.40 -17.57 1.92
C TYR A 341 9.92 -17.92 2.11
N TYR A 342 9.02 -17.24 1.42
CA TYR A 342 7.60 -17.61 1.47
C TYR A 342 7.39 -19.03 0.94
N SER A 343 7.92 -19.36 -0.23
CA SER A 343 7.70 -20.66 -0.88
C SER A 343 8.23 -21.87 -0.09
N VAL A 344 9.24 -21.66 0.76
CA VAL A 344 9.83 -22.74 1.58
C VAL A 344 9.15 -22.92 2.92
N ALA A 345 8.34 -21.93 3.34
CA ALA A 345 7.64 -21.97 4.61
C ALA A 345 6.38 -22.83 4.52
N ASN A 346 6.07 -23.54 5.59
CA ASN A 346 4.82 -24.28 5.71
C ASN A 346 3.64 -23.35 6.01
N VAL A 347 3.91 -22.21 6.66
CA VAL A 347 2.90 -21.22 7.00
C VAL A 347 3.52 -19.84 7.18
N PHE A 348 2.85 -18.82 6.67
CA PHE A 348 3.11 -17.43 6.98
C PHE A 348 2.24 -16.98 8.15
N VAL A 349 2.87 -16.51 9.21
CA VAL A 349 2.19 -15.99 10.40
C VAL A 349 2.27 -14.48 10.43
N ASN A 350 1.12 -13.81 10.45
CA ASN A 350 1.02 -12.35 10.53
C ASN A 350 0.23 -11.94 11.79
N PRO A 351 0.83 -11.96 12.99
CA PRO A 351 0.15 -11.64 14.24
C PRO A 351 0.08 -10.12 14.44
N THR A 352 -0.28 -9.40 13.37
CA THR A 352 -0.41 -7.95 13.44
C THR A 352 -1.65 -7.55 14.23
N TRP A 353 -1.51 -6.64 15.17
CA TRP A 353 -2.59 -6.09 15.97
C TRP A 353 -3.37 -4.99 15.24
N GLU A 354 -2.79 -4.49 14.15
CA GLU A 354 -3.42 -3.48 13.31
C GLU A 354 -2.76 -3.40 11.93
N ASP A 355 -3.53 -3.61 10.88
CA ASP A 355 -3.13 -3.36 9.51
C ASP A 355 -4.35 -3.05 8.64
N ASN A 356 -4.17 -2.26 7.58
CA ASN A 356 -5.27 -1.90 6.69
C ASN A 356 -5.51 -2.95 5.61
N PHE A 357 -4.45 -3.41 4.97
CA PHE A 357 -4.46 -4.50 3.98
C PHE A 357 -3.02 -4.91 3.69
N PRO A 358 -2.43 -5.81 4.50
CA PRO A 358 -1.02 -6.15 4.42
C PRO A 358 -0.67 -6.87 3.12
N THR A 359 0.21 -6.29 2.32
CA THR A 359 0.71 -6.92 1.08
C THR A 359 1.48 -8.21 1.36
N THR A 360 2.01 -8.39 2.57
CA THR A 360 2.70 -9.61 3.00
C THR A 360 1.79 -10.84 3.00
N ASN A 361 0.48 -10.68 3.33
CA ASN A 361 -0.49 -11.77 3.18
C ASN A 361 -0.64 -12.16 1.69
N LEU A 362 -0.72 -11.17 0.80
CA LEU A 362 -0.85 -11.41 -0.63
C LEU A 362 0.41 -12.05 -1.23
N GLU A 363 1.58 -11.63 -0.76
CA GLU A 363 2.88 -12.18 -1.15
C GLU A 363 3.00 -13.66 -0.75
N ALA A 364 2.57 -14.01 0.47
CA ALA A 364 2.52 -15.39 0.94
C ALA A 364 1.55 -16.25 0.10
N LEU A 365 0.31 -15.79 -0.08
CA LEU A 365 -0.68 -16.49 -0.91
C LEU A 365 -0.17 -16.69 -2.35
N ALA A 366 0.48 -15.68 -2.92
CA ALA A 366 1.05 -15.75 -4.26
C ALA A 366 2.16 -16.81 -4.39
N CYS A 367 2.89 -17.09 -3.30
CA CYS A 367 3.88 -18.17 -3.20
C CYS A 367 3.28 -19.51 -2.78
N ASP A 368 1.95 -19.63 -2.76
CA ASP A 368 1.18 -20.80 -2.31
C ASP A 368 1.41 -21.18 -0.84
N THR A 369 1.66 -20.18 -0.01
CA THR A 369 1.91 -20.35 1.42
C THR A 369 0.66 -20.00 2.21
N PRO A 370 0.09 -20.91 3.01
CA PRO A 370 -1.04 -20.65 3.90
C PRO A 370 -0.75 -19.51 4.88
N VAL A 371 -1.78 -18.74 5.22
CA VAL A 371 -1.65 -17.54 6.06
C VAL A 371 -2.42 -17.71 7.37
N ILE A 372 -1.78 -17.43 8.50
CA ILE A 372 -2.47 -17.21 9.77
C ILE A 372 -2.38 -15.71 10.09
N THR A 373 -3.52 -15.08 10.32
CA THR A 373 -3.55 -13.66 10.69
C THR A 373 -4.51 -13.39 11.84
N TYR A 374 -4.22 -12.35 12.62
CA TYR A 374 -5.15 -11.89 13.64
C TYR A 374 -6.40 -11.24 13.03
N GLN A 375 -7.52 -11.35 13.76
CA GLN A 375 -8.81 -10.73 13.42
C GLN A 375 -8.74 -9.21 13.61
N THR A 376 -8.08 -8.53 12.67
CA THR A 376 -7.84 -7.08 12.76
C THR A 376 -7.83 -6.41 11.39
N GLY A 377 -8.45 -5.22 11.33
CA GLY A 377 -8.43 -4.37 10.15
C GLY A 377 -8.85 -5.10 8.88
N GLY A 378 -8.22 -4.76 7.77
CA GLY A 378 -8.40 -5.48 6.49
C GLY A 378 -7.48 -6.69 6.32
N SER A 379 -6.74 -7.09 7.36
CA SER A 379 -5.84 -8.26 7.28
C SER A 379 -6.60 -9.56 6.98
N ILE A 380 -7.80 -9.67 7.53
CA ILE A 380 -8.68 -10.85 7.36
C ILE A 380 -9.26 -10.96 5.95
N GLU A 381 -9.37 -9.88 5.19
CA GLU A 381 -9.95 -9.89 3.85
C GLU A 381 -9.08 -10.65 2.83
N ALA A 382 -7.78 -10.78 3.14
CA ALA A 382 -6.84 -11.46 2.26
C ALA A 382 -7.11 -12.96 2.13
N ILE A 383 -7.68 -13.61 3.16
CA ILE A 383 -7.81 -15.07 3.28
C ILE A 383 -9.25 -15.54 3.45
N ASP A 384 -9.45 -16.84 3.27
CA ASP A 384 -10.65 -17.61 3.59
C ASP A 384 -10.26 -18.96 4.21
N GLU A 385 -11.24 -19.81 4.50
CA GLU A 385 -11.03 -21.12 5.10
C GLU A 385 -10.17 -22.10 4.26
N LYS A 386 -10.04 -21.85 2.94
CA LYS A 386 -9.22 -22.62 2.01
C LYS A 386 -7.76 -22.15 1.93
N THR A 387 -7.46 -21.00 2.49
CA THR A 387 -6.17 -20.32 2.29
C THR A 387 -5.50 -19.90 3.60
N GLY A 388 -6.19 -20.03 4.73
CA GLY A 388 -5.62 -19.68 6.02
C GLY A 388 -6.59 -19.72 7.19
N ILE A 389 -6.10 -19.27 8.36
CA ILE A 389 -6.88 -19.23 9.60
C ILE A 389 -6.86 -17.80 10.17
N ILE A 390 -8.05 -17.31 10.54
CA ILE A 390 -8.22 -16.05 11.27
C ILE A 390 -8.26 -16.38 12.76
N VAL A 391 -7.36 -15.76 13.52
CA VAL A 391 -7.18 -15.98 14.96
C VAL A 391 -7.64 -14.73 15.72
N PRO A 392 -8.36 -14.86 16.85
CA PRO A 392 -8.64 -13.71 17.71
C PRO A 392 -7.35 -12.95 18.07
N THR A 393 -7.40 -11.62 18.02
CA THR A 393 -6.21 -10.79 18.20
C THR A 393 -5.58 -11.01 19.57
N GLY A 394 -4.31 -11.41 19.61
CA GLY A 394 -3.54 -11.65 20.82
C GLY A 394 -3.74 -13.03 21.45
N ASP A 395 -4.57 -13.90 20.87
CA ASP A 395 -4.77 -15.26 21.36
C ASP A 395 -3.66 -16.20 20.87
N VAL A 396 -2.59 -16.32 21.64
CA VAL A 396 -1.44 -17.16 21.31
C VAL A 396 -1.76 -18.66 21.42
N GLU A 397 -2.78 -19.05 22.19
CA GLU A 397 -3.21 -20.46 22.30
C GLU A 397 -3.85 -20.90 20.97
N ILE A 398 -4.85 -20.14 20.50
CA ILE A 398 -5.50 -20.43 19.21
C ILE A 398 -4.47 -20.28 18.08
N LEU A 399 -3.56 -19.30 18.14
CA LEU A 399 -2.47 -19.15 17.17
C LEU A 399 -1.60 -20.42 17.10
N THR A 400 -1.26 -20.99 18.27
CA THR A 400 -0.47 -22.22 18.35
C THR A 400 -1.21 -23.42 17.74
N GLN A 401 -2.50 -23.56 18.06
CA GLN A 401 -3.36 -24.62 17.51
C GLN A 401 -3.47 -24.48 15.98
N SER A 402 -3.70 -23.25 15.49
CA SER A 402 -3.77 -22.97 14.05
C SER A 402 -2.50 -23.34 13.30
N VAL A 403 -1.33 -23.08 13.90
CA VAL A 403 -0.04 -23.51 13.33
C VAL A 403 0.03 -25.03 13.19
N ARG A 404 -0.39 -25.78 14.21
CA ARG A 404 -0.42 -27.25 14.16
C ARG A 404 -1.39 -27.76 13.11
N GLN A 405 -2.59 -27.23 13.05
CA GLN A 405 -3.59 -27.63 12.06
C GLN A 405 -3.06 -27.45 10.62
N ILE A 406 -2.38 -26.37 10.30
CA ILE A 406 -1.81 -26.16 8.97
C ILE A 406 -0.59 -27.07 8.74
N CYS A 407 0.30 -27.17 9.72
CA CYS A 407 1.57 -27.89 9.54
C CYS A 407 1.42 -29.42 9.65
N GLU A 408 0.71 -29.90 10.68
CA GLU A 408 0.60 -31.33 11.02
C GLU A 408 -0.58 -31.97 10.30
N ASP A 409 -1.78 -31.35 10.39
CA ASP A 409 -3.04 -31.89 9.83
C ASP A 409 -3.23 -31.55 8.35
N ARG A 410 -2.45 -30.57 7.83
CA ARG A 410 -2.46 -30.16 6.42
C ARG A 410 -3.84 -29.78 5.90
N ILE A 411 -4.60 -29.04 6.67
CA ILE A 411 -5.99 -28.67 6.36
C ILE A 411 -6.12 -27.74 5.14
N ILE A 412 -5.05 -27.10 4.68
CA ILE A 412 -5.02 -26.27 3.48
C ILE A 412 -4.42 -27.06 2.32
N GLU A 413 -5.19 -27.23 1.27
CA GLU A 413 -4.76 -27.94 0.06
C GLU A 413 -3.75 -27.12 -0.75
N GLU A 414 -2.78 -27.81 -1.34
CA GLU A 414 -1.79 -27.20 -2.24
C GLU A 414 -2.48 -26.56 -3.44
N GLY A 415 -2.00 -25.39 -3.87
CA GLY A 415 -2.53 -24.62 -4.99
C GLY A 415 -3.68 -23.67 -4.62
N GLN A 416 -4.37 -23.84 -3.48
CA GLN A 416 -5.51 -22.98 -3.13
C GLN A 416 -5.09 -21.53 -2.83
N CYS A 417 -3.98 -21.36 -2.11
CA CYS A 417 -3.45 -20.03 -1.80
C CYS A 417 -3.05 -19.28 -3.08
N ARG A 418 -2.32 -19.96 -3.97
CA ARG A 418 -1.92 -19.42 -5.27
C ARG A 418 -3.11 -19.07 -6.14
N LYS A 419 -4.13 -19.95 -6.19
CA LYS A 419 -5.36 -19.73 -6.94
C LYS A 419 -6.06 -18.44 -6.49
N ARG A 420 -6.27 -18.27 -5.17
CA ARG A 420 -6.85 -17.05 -4.61
C ARG A 420 -6.06 -15.79 -4.98
N ALA A 421 -4.72 -15.85 -4.90
CA ALA A 421 -3.87 -14.73 -5.27
C ALA A 421 -4.01 -14.35 -6.75
N ILE A 422 -4.14 -15.34 -7.65
CA ILE A 422 -4.36 -15.12 -9.08
C ILE A 422 -5.72 -14.46 -9.34
N GLU A 423 -6.77 -14.99 -8.73
CA GLU A 423 -8.14 -14.54 -8.97
C GLU A 423 -8.42 -13.14 -8.41
N LEU A 424 -7.92 -12.84 -7.21
CA LEU A 424 -8.31 -11.63 -6.49
C LEU A 424 -7.21 -10.56 -6.39
N TYR A 425 -5.93 -10.93 -6.46
CA TYR A 425 -4.84 -10.03 -6.09
C TYR A 425 -3.77 -9.85 -7.16
N ASN A 426 -4.03 -10.31 -8.40
CA ASN A 426 -3.14 -10.02 -9.52
C ASN A 426 -2.99 -8.50 -9.71
N LYS A 427 -1.78 -7.97 -9.55
CA LYS A 427 -1.53 -6.55 -9.66
C LYS A 427 -2.00 -5.92 -10.97
N ASN A 428 -1.89 -6.66 -12.08
CA ASN A 428 -2.30 -6.13 -13.38
C ASN A 428 -3.81 -5.86 -13.41
N ASP A 429 -4.63 -6.74 -12.80
CA ASP A 429 -6.07 -6.57 -12.77
C ASP A 429 -6.47 -5.45 -11.80
N ARG A 430 -5.82 -5.37 -10.63
CA ARG A 430 -6.05 -4.26 -9.67
C ARG A 430 -5.69 -2.91 -10.27
N TYR A 431 -4.60 -2.79 -11.04
CA TYR A 431 -4.24 -1.51 -11.65
C TYR A 431 -5.05 -1.19 -12.90
N LYS A 432 -5.64 -2.19 -13.59
CA LYS A 432 -6.67 -1.96 -14.61
C LYS A 432 -7.92 -1.30 -14.02
N GLU A 433 -8.31 -1.62 -12.78
CA GLU A 433 -9.43 -0.96 -12.11
C GLU A 433 -9.19 0.55 -11.94
N TYR A 434 -7.95 0.97 -11.63
CA TYR A 434 -7.60 2.39 -11.62
C TYR A 434 -7.73 3.02 -13.00
N MET A 435 -7.30 2.33 -14.06
CA MET A 435 -7.45 2.84 -15.43
C MET A 435 -8.91 2.96 -15.84
N SER A 436 -9.76 1.99 -15.45
CA SER A 436 -11.21 2.09 -15.66
C SER A 436 -11.80 3.29 -14.93
N LEU A 437 -11.43 3.51 -13.66
CA LEU A 437 -11.86 4.67 -12.88
C LEU A 437 -11.42 5.99 -13.54
N TYR A 438 -10.18 6.08 -14.02
CA TYR A 438 -9.70 7.28 -14.71
C TYR A 438 -10.47 7.55 -16.00
N ASN A 439 -10.73 6.53 -16.80
CA ASN A 439 -11.53 6.66 -18.02
C ASN A 439 -12.97 7.07 -17.73
N GLU A 440 -13.60 6.54 -16.68
CA GLU A 440 -14.94 6.96 -16.22
C GLU A 440 -14.96 8.47 -15.90
N LEU A 441 -13.93 8.94 -15.16
CA LEU A 441 -13.80 10.36 -14.80
C LEU A 441 -13.60 11.25 -16.04
N MET A 442 -12.73 10.87 -16.97
CA MET A 442 -12.51 11.62 -18.21
C MET A 442 -13.77 11.71 -19.06
N ASN A 443 -14.51 10.60 -19.19
CA ASN A 443 -15.76 10.57 -19.94
C ASN A 443 -16.87 11.42 -19.30
N SER A 444 -16.85 11.60 -17.98
CA SER A 444 -17.84 12.43 -17.27
C SER A 444 -17.60 13.93 -17.46
N LEU A 445 -16.36 14.36 -17.73
CA LEU A 445 -16.00 15.75 -18.01
C LEU A 445 -16.37 16.22 -19.42
N HIS A 446 -16.56 15.27 -20.35
CA HIS A 446 -16.91 15.56 -21.74
C HIS A 446 -18.42 15.48 -22.03
N LYS A 447 -19.23 15.21 -20.99
CA LYS A 447 -20.70 15.29 -21.03
C LYS A 447 -21.18 16.60 -20.45
#